data_960612ef90401805d7f085a0d33674a2
#
_entry.id   960612ef90401805d7f085a0d33674a2
#
_cell.length_a   1.000
_cell.length_b   1.000
_cell.length_c   1.000
_cell.angle_alpha   90.00
_cell.angle_beta   90.00
_cell.angle_gamma   90.00
#
_symmetry.space_group_name_H-M   'P 1'
#
loop_
_entity.id
_entity.type
_entity.pdbx_description
1 polymer ?
#
loop_
_entity_poly.entity_id
_entity_poly.type
_entity_poly.pdbx_seq_one_letter_code
_entity_poly.pdbx_strand_id
1 'polypeptide(L)'
;VSIPARGVSGQAKKGAVNWDAEIFMLPFFLNTDPESARHMIMYRILGLQGAIDKASQYGYQGAFYAIESQERGSEACSDYNVTDAITGEPIRTYFRERQIHLNGAMVYALANYVRRTDDVSVLFLGGLELVIECMRFYLDYLTYNKDTKLYEALSVVGPDEYHEKVDNNAYTNYMIDYVFEQTDALLDYARQSSPKKVATLIKEKDYTQDIVKMRIVREKLYLPQPNENNIVEQFAGYFNLEDVPLSEIKKQMRHPNEYLGGEKGLATPTKIIKQSDVVTMMVLLPERFSRVVKKANFAYYEPLTESDHSLSASMQALIACDVGRPNFAYPFFLSSAEIDMLGKGKEFSGGIYIGGTHLAACGGAYLSLIYGFCGLKHRDFILMADTRLTSKIKEVRFHVFVRGRVANVKVSSGVAQVNWEEE
;
A
#
# COMPACT_ATOMS: atom_id res chain seq x y z
N VAL A 1 8.48 13.52 12.17
CA VAL A 1 7.73 12.49 12.91
C VAL A 1 6.69 11.88 11.99
N SER A 2 6.40 10.59 12.11
CA SER A 2 5.32 9.90 11.40
C SER A 2 4.43 9.16 12.40
N ILE A 3 3.44 8.41 11.91
CA ILE A 3 2.40 7.79 12.74
C ILE A 3 2.69 6.29 12.85
N PRO A 4 2.87 5.76 14.07
CA PRO A 4 3.07 4.33 14.28
C PRO A 4 1.84 3.50 13.90
N ALA A 5 2.05 2.29 13.39
CA ALA A 5 0.97 1.40 12.93
C ALA A 5 -0.10 1.09 14.00
N ARG A 6 0.31 1.01 15.27
CA ARG A 6 -0.56 0.72 16.43
C ARG A 6 -0.58 1.86 17.46
N GLY A 7 -0.25 3.09 17.03
CA GLY A 7 -0.05 4.20 17.95
C GLY A 7 1.13 3.98 18.91
N VAL A 8 1.33 4.90 19.82
CA VAL A 8 2.42 4.82 20.81
C VAL A 8 2.16 3.79 21.93
N SER A 9 0.91 3.33 22.07
CA SER A 9 0.49 2.36 23.08
C SER A 9 0.58 0.90 22.61
N GLY A 10 0.86 0.65 21.33
CA GLY A 10 1.01 -0.70 20.79
C GLY A 10 2.27 -1.39 21.31
N GLN A 11 2.11 -2.47 22.09
CA GLN A 11 3.23 -3.11 22.78
C GLN A 11 4.18 -3.84 21.82
N ALA A 12 3.67 -4.65 20.89
CA ALA A 12 4.50 -5.44 20.00
C ALA A 12 5.23 -4.58 18.95
N LYS A 13 4.59 -3.54 18.45
CA LYS A 13 5.16 -2.65 17.42
C LYS A 13 6.07 -1.54 17.98
N LYS A 14 6.07 -1.30 19.29
CA LYS A 14 6.98 -0.37 20.00
C LYS A 14 7.12 1.01 19.35
N GLY A 15 6.02 1.54 18.79
CA GLY A 15 6.03 2.83 18.08
C GLY A 15 6.64 2.78 16.68
N ALA A 16 6.86 1.62 16.09
CA ALA A 16 7.37 1.50 14.72
C ALA A 16 6.37 1.99 13.69
N VAL A 17 6.88 2.66 12.66
CA VAL A 17 6.11 3.18 11.52
C VAL A 17 6.15 2.15 10.39
N ASN A 18 4.99 1.59 10.06
CA ASN A 18 4.81 0.66 8.94
C ASN A 18 4.32 1.41 7.69
N TRP A 19 4.27 0.73 6.56
CA TRP A 19 3.75 1.25 5.28
C TRP A 19 2.27 1.65 5.31
N ASP A 20 1.54 1.24 6.32
CA ASP A 20 0.17 1.66 6.61
C ASP A 20 0.06 3.19 6.70
N ALA A 21 1.10 3.84 7.24
CA ALA A 21 1.16 5.30 7.35
C ALA A 21 1.04 5.97 5.97
N GLU A 22 1.73 5.43 4.98
CA GLU A 22 1.77 5.98 3.62
C GLU A 22 0.48 5.75 2.84
N ILE A 23 -0.11 4.56 2.98
CA ILE A 23 -1.24 4.13 2.14
C ILE A 23 -2.58 4.49 2.78
N PHE A 24 -2.72 4.32 4.09
CA PHE A 24 -4.02 4.46 4.78
C PHE A 24 -4.16 5.75 5.57
N MET A 25 -3.09 6.27 6.17
CA MET A 25 -3.16 7.43 7.07
C MET A 25 -2.83 8.74 6.36
N LEU A 26 -1.78 8.76 5.54
CA LEU A 26 -1.34 9.97 4.83
C LEU A 26 -2.45 10.66 4.03
N PRO A 27 -3.34 9.94 3.30
CA PRO A 27 -4.40 10.60 2.53
C PRO A 27 -5.39 11.41 3.39
N PHE A 28 -5.60 11.05 4.65
CA PHE A 28 -6.37 11.85 5.59
C PHE A 28 -5.69 13.21 5.81
N PHE A 29 -4.40 13.20 6.13
CA PHE A 29 -3.62 14.43 6.37
C PHE A 29 -3.44 15.26 5.10
N LEU A 30 -3.27 14.64 3.94
CA LEU A 30 -3.26 15.36 2.66
C LEU A 30 -4.52 16.18 2.43
N ASN A 31 -5.66 15.69 2.92
CA ASN A 31 -6.93 16.38 2.79
C ASN A 31 -7.20 17.41 3.89
N THR A 32 -6.69 17.18 5.11
CA THR A 32 -7.12 17.93 6.31
C THR A 32 -6.01 18.75 6.95
N ASP A 33 -4.75 18.32 6.82
CA ASP A 33 -3.57 18.96 7.42
C ASP A 33 -2.30 18.65 6.61
N PRO A 34 -2.06 19.39 5.50
CA PRO A 34 -0.91 19.16 4.64
C PRO A 34 0.46 19.32 5.33
N GLU A 35 0.53 20.05 6.44
CA GLU A 35 1.76 20.21 7.21
C GLU A 35 2.11 18.89 7.93
N SER A 36 1.14 18.26 8.57
CA SER A 36 1.32 16.91 9.14
C SER A 36 1.66 15.88 8.05
N ALA A 37 1.02 15.96 6.89
CA ALA A 37 1.39 15.12 5.74
C ALA A 37 2.86 15.33 5.32
N ARG A 38 3.33 16.59 5.30
CA ARG A 38 4.72 16.91 5.02
C ARG A 38 5.68 16.27 6.03
N HIS A 39 5.35 16.31 7.31
CA HIS A 39 6.17 15.67 8.35
C HIS A 39 6.27 14.15 8.16
N MET A 40 5.20 13.49 7.71
CA MET A 40 5.22 12.06 7.40
C MET A 40 6.15 11.75 6.22
N ILE A 41 6.10 12.56 5.15
CA ILE A 41 7.02 12.43 4.00
C ILE A 41 8.47 12.68 4.42
N MET A 42 8.72 13.75 5.18
CA MET A 42 10.06 14.07 5.66
C MET A 42 10.64 12.96 6.57
N TYR A 43 9.81 12.25 7.34
CA TYR A 43 10.26 11.09 8.11
C TYR A 43 10.90 10.01 7.21
N ARG A 44 10.29 9.72 6.06
CA ARG A 44 10.84 8.74 5.11
C ARG A 44 12.09 9.26 4.39
N ILE A 45 12.11 10.53 4.02
CA ILE A 45 13.30 11.17 3.43
C ILE A 45 14.48 11.12 4.41
N LEU A 46 14.27 11.48 5.66
CA LEU A 46 15.31 11.44 6.70
C LEU A 46 15.74 10.02 7.07
N GLY A 47 14.88 9.03 6.84
CA GLY A 47 15.17 7.62 7.03
C GLY A 47 15.85 6.93 5.84
N LEU A 48 16.17 7.66 4.76
CA LEU A 48 16.74 7.09 3.55
C LEU A 48 18.06 6.33 3.79
N GLN A 49 18.94 6.86 4.65
CA GLN A 49 20.20 6.18 4.95
C GLN A 49 19.96 4.81 5.59
N GLY A 50 18.99 4.69 6.52
CA GLY A 50 18.63 3.39 7.11
C GLY A 50 18.11 2.38 6.08
N ALA A 51 17.40 2.85 5.06
CA ALA A 51 16.95 2.01 3.95
C ALA A 51 18.10 1.57 3.03
N ILE A 52 19.09 2.45 2.79
CA ILE A 52 20.32 2.10 2.04
C ILE A 52 21.14 1.07 2.83
N ASP A 53 21.32 1.28 4.12
CA ASP A 53 22.05 0.35 4.98
C ASP A 53 21.37 -1.03 5.00
N LYS A 54 20.04 -1.07 5.07
CA LYS A 54 19.26 -2.31 4.98
C LYS A 54 19.45 -3.01 3.63
N ALA A 55 19.37 -2.29 2.51
CA ALA A 55 19.62 -2.88 1.19
C ALA A 55 21.00 -3.50 1.12
N SER A 56 22.03 -2.79 1.59
CA SER A 56 23.41 -3.26 1.65
C SER A 56 23.59 -4.52 2.52
N GLN A 57 22.88 -4.62 3.65
CA GLN A 57 22.91 -5.83 4.49
C GLN A 57 22.42 -7.09 3.76
N TYR A 58 21.52 -6.93 2.81
CA TYR A 58 21.02 -8.02 1.96
C TYR A 58 21.79 -8.15 0.62
N GLY A 59 22.86 -7.36 0.42
CA GLY A 59 23.69 -7.41 -0.77
C GLY A 59 23.14 -6.66 -1.98
N TYR A 60 22.16 -5.75 -1.78
CA TYR A 60 21.56 -4.95 -2.83
C TYR A 60 22.06 -3.51 -2.82
N GLN A 61 22.07 -2.89 -4.00
CA GLN A 61 22.23 -1.46 -4.16
C GLN A 61 20.89 -0.72 -3.92
N GLY A 62 20.96 0.62 -3.79
CA GLY A 62 19.80 1.45 -3.60
C GLY A 62 19.26 1.41 -2.19
N ALA A 63 17.97 1.64 -2.02
CA ALA A 63 17.29 1.71 -0.72
C ALA A 63 16.21 0.64 -0.61
N PHE A 64 16.18 -0.06 0.52
CA PHE A 64 15.13 -1.02 0.89
C PHE A 64 14.51 -0.59 2.22
N TYR A 65 13.35 0.05 2.17
CA TYR A 65 12.69 0.58 3.35
C TYR A 65 12.27 -0.51 4.32
N ALA A 66 12.34 -0.17 5.63
CA ALA A 66 11.95 -1.06 6.72
C ALA A 66 10.44 -1.27 6.76
N ILE A 67 9.99 -2.50 7.07
CA ILE A 67 8.57 -2.76 7.36
C ILE A 67 8.17 -2.17 8.70
N GLU A 68 9.01 -2.30 9.73
CA GLU A 68 8.86 -1.69 11.04
C GLU A 68 9.95 -0.65 11.25
N SER A 69 9.75 0.53 10.64
CA SER A 69 10.73 1.61 10.68
C SER A 69 10.77 2.28 12.06
N GLN A 70 11.98 2.42 12.59
CA GLN A 70 12.27 3.18 13.81
C GLN A 70 13.20 4.35 13.52
N GLU A 71 13.96 4.78 14.54
CA GLU A 71 14.86 5.92 14.41
C GLU A 71 15.78 5.79 13.19
N ARG A 72 15.90 6.87 12.43
CA ARG A 72 16.72 6.96 11.21
C ARG A 72 16.39 5.94 10.12
N GLY A 73 15.17 5.37 10.15
CA GLY A 73 14.73 4.41 9.16
C GLY A 73 15.24 2.98 9.38
N SER A 74 15.81 2.68 10.55
CA SER A 74 16.29 1.33 10.90
C SER A 74 15.15 0.31 10.94
N GLU A 75 15.44 -0.95 10.57
CA GLU A 75 14.52 -2.07 10.61
C GLU A 75 14.40 -2.67 12.01
N ALA A 76 13.19 -2.69 12.55
CA ALA A 76 12.89 -3.28 13.85
C ALA A 76 12.12 -4.60 13.78
N CYS A 77 11.65 -5.01 12.61
CA CYS A 77 10.92 -6.26 12.44
C CYS A 77 11.83 -7.46 12.76
N SER A 78 11.31 -8.35 13.61
CA SER A 78 11.98 -9.62 13.92
C SER A 78 11.83 -10.62 12.76
N ASP A 79 12.79 -11.53 12.65
CA ASP A 79 12.65 -12.72 11.81
C ASP A 79 11.59 -13.69 12.34
N TYR A 80 11.18 -13.53 13.60
CA TYR A 80 10.21 -14.34 14.33
C TYR A 80 9.17 -13.43 14.99
N ASN A 81 8.41 -12.69 14.19
CA ASN A 81 7.41 -11.74 14.69
C ASN A 81 6.02 -12.35 14.91
N VAL A 82 5.89 -13.66 14.77
CA VAL A 82 4.69 -14.44 15.07
C VAL A 82 5.10 -15.63 15.94
N THR A 83 4.24 -16.06 16.87
CA THR A 83 4.41 -17.29 17.63
C THR A 83 3.26 -18.24 17.39
N ASP A 84 3.53 -19.56 17.47
CA ASP A 84 2.47 -20.56 17.49
C ASP A 84 1.59 -20.35 18.73
N ALA A 85 0.28 -20.23 18.53
CA ALA A 85 -0.67 -19.90 19.60
C ALA A 85 -0.86 -21.04 20.62
N ILE A 86 -0.38 -22.24 20.32
CA ILE A 86 -0.55 -23.45 21.15
C ILE A 86 0.75 -23.78 21.88
N THR A 87 1.87 -23.82 21.14
CA THR A 87 3.15 -24.22 21.67
C THR A 87 3.97 -23.06 22.24
N GLY A 88 3.66 -21.81 21.80
CA GLY A 88 4.46 -20.61 22.11
C GLY A 88 5.78 -20.53 21.33
N GLU A 89 6.06 -21.49 20.46
CA GLU A 89 7.28 -21.51 19.66
C GLU A 89 7.28 -20.38 18.61
N PRO A 90 8.43 -19.71 18.37
CA PRO A 90 8.52 -18.68 17.37
C PRO A 90 8.38 -19.25 15.95
N ILE A 91 7.58 -18.57 15.13
CA ILE A 91 7.39 -18.91 13.71
C ILE A 91 8.30 -17.98 12.88
N ARG A 92 9.15 -18.57 12.03
CA ARG A 92 9.98 -17.82 11.09
C ARG A 92 9.06 -17.17 10.05
N THR A 93 9.25 -15.86 9.84
CA THR A 93 8.59 -15.09 8.77
C THR A 93 9.64 -14.37 7.93
N TYR A 94 9.30 -14.08 6.67
CA TYR A 94 10.22 -13.45 5.72
C TYR A 94 9.86 -11.99 5.41
N PHE A 95 9.06 -11.35 6.25
CA PHE A 95 8.52 -10.00 6.02
C PHE A 95 9.63 -8.96 5.88
N ARG A 96 10.59 -8.92 6.83
CA ARG A 96 11.66 -7.93 6.83
C ARG A 96 12.58 -8.02 5.61
N GLU A 97 12.71 -9.20 4.99
CA GLU A 97 13.66 -9.42 3.90
C GLU A 97 12.99 -9.54 2.52
N ARG A 98 11.67 -9.76 2.45
CA ARG A 98 10.97 -10.07 1.20
C ARG A 98 9.79 -9.15 0.88
N GLN A 99 9.35 -8.28 1.78
CA GLN A 99 8.32 -7.28 1.47
C GLN A 99 8.94 -6.08 0.75
N ILE A 100 9.41 -6.29 -0.47
CA ILE A 100 10.06 -5.24 -1.26
C ILE A 100 9.08 -4.20 -1.80
N HIS A 101 7.78 -4.50 -1.81
CA HIS A 101 6.71 -3.57 -2.20
C HIS A 101 6.66 -2.29 -1.35
N LEU A 102 7.30 -2.29 -0.19
CA LEU A 102 7.38 -1.14 0.72
C LEU A 102 7.96 0.10 0.04
N ASN A 103 8.97 -0.07 -0.81
CA ASN A 103 9.54 1.03 -1.60
C ASN A 103 8.48 1.70 -2.47
N GLY A 104 7.58 0.91 -3.06
CA GLY A 104 6.45 1.41 -3.82
C GLY A 104 5.53 2.30 -3.00
N ALA A 105 5.24 1.93 -1.74
CA ALA A 105 4.42 2.73 -0.83
C ALA A 105 5.07 4.09 -0.52
N MET A 106 6.40 4.12 -0.30
CA MET A 106 7.13 5.37 -0.05
C MET A 106 7.06 6.33 -1.24
N VAL A 107 7.31 5.81 -2.45
CA VAL A 107 7.24 6.61 -3.68
C VAL A 107 5.80 7.04 -3.98
N TYR A 108 4.81 6.16 -3.75
CA TYR A 108 3.38 6.48 -3.89
C TYR A 108 2.97 7.66 -2.99
N ALA A 109 3.37 7.62 -1.74
CA ALA A 109 3.10 8.68 -0.77
C ALA A 109 3.73 10.01 -1.20
N LEU A 110 5.02 10.02 -1.54
CA LEU A 110 5.74 11.21 -1.99
C LEU A 110 5.13 11.81 -3.26
N ALA A 111 4.83 10.98 -4.26
CA ALA A 111 4.23 11.42 -5.52
C ALA A 111 2.84 12.05 -5.30
N ASN A 112 2.00 11.44 -4.46
CA ASN A 112 0.69 12.00 -4.11
C ASN A 112 0.81 13.31 -3.33
N TYR A 113 1.75 13.38 -2.37
CA TYR A 113 2.01 14.61 -1.63
C TYR A 113 2.38 15.77 -2.57
N VAL A 114 3.39 15.58 -3.43
CA VAL A 114 3.84 16.62 -4.36
C VAL A 114 2.72 17.09 -5.29
N ARG A 115 1.97 16.15 -5.89
CA ARG A 115 0.85 16.51 -6.79
C ARG A 115 -0.26 17.28 -6.09
N ARG A 116 -0.54 16.91 -4.83
CA ARG A 116 -1.65 17.48 -4.06
C ARG A 116 -1.32 18.85 -3.46
N THR A 117 -0.08 19.05 -3.05
CA THR A 117 0.36 20.28 -2.36
C THR A 117 1.11 21.25 -3.26
N ASP A 118 1.69 20.79 -4.37
CA ASP A 118 2.64 21.53 -5.20
C ASP A 118 3.95 21.90 -4.47
N ASP A 119 4.21 21.27 -3.33
CA ASP A 119 5.44 21.47 -2.57
C ASP A 119 6.61 20.72 -3.22
N VAL A 120 7.20 21.35 -4.23
CA VAL A 120 8.40 20.84 -4.91
C VAL A 120 9.64 20.84 -4.00
N SER A 121 9.61 21.56 -2.89
CA SER A 121 10.77 21.68 -2.00
C SER A 121 11.20 20.34 -1.42
N VAL A 122 10.25 19.45 -1.12
CA VAL A 122 10.54 18.11 -0.57
C VAL A 122 11.37 17.26 -1.54
N LEU A 123 11.22 17.49 -2.85
CA LEU A 123 12.01 16.77 -3.86
C LEU A 123 13.50 17.13 -3.75
N PHE A 124 13.82 18.38 -3.45
CA PHE A 124 15.20 18.86 -3.27
C PHE A 124 15.74 18.67 -1.85
N LEU A 125 14.89 18.28 -0.90
CA LEU A 125 15.27 17.93 0.47
C LEU A 125 15.56 16.44 0.64
N GLY A 126 15.75 15.71 -0.46
CA GLY A 126 16.06 14.28 -0.49
C GLY A 126 14.96 13.41 -1.13
N GLY A 127 13.82 14.00 -1.52
CA GLY A 127 12.72 13.23 -2.15
C GLY A 127 13.13 12.61 -3.49
N LEU A 128 13.90 13.32 -4.33
CA LEU A 128 14.43 12.74 -5.57
C LEU A 128 15.41 11.60 -5.30
N GLU A 129 16.28 11.74 -4.29
CA GLU A 129 17.18 10.67 -3.90
C GLU A 129 16.42 9.45 -3.40
N LEU A 130 15.38 9.64 -2.57
CA LEU A 130 14.51 8.57 -2.12
C LEU A 130 13.95 7.77 -3.30
N VAL A 131 13.37 8.45 -4.29
CA VAL A 131 12.75 7.80 -5.46
C VAL A 131 13.80 7.05 -6.29
N ILE A 132 14.96 7.69 -6.56
CA ILE A 132 16.02 7.09 -7.37
C ILE A 132 16.65 5.89 -6.64
N GLU A 133 16.88 5.98 -5.34
CA GLU A 133 17.45 4.86 -4.58
C GLU A 133 16.46 3.69 -4.44
N CYS A 134 15.14 3.94 -4.33
CA CYS A 134 14.12 2.88 -4.43
C CYS A 134 14.14 2.22 -5.82
N MET A 135 14.25 2.99 -6.87
CA MET A 135 14.37 2.52 -8.25
C MET A 135 15.63 1.66 -8.44
N ARG A 136 16.80 2.11 -7.92
CA ARG A 136 18.06 1.39 -7.99
C ARG A 136 18.00 0.03 -7.29
N PHE A 137 17.35 -0.02 -6.13
CA PHE A 137 17.10 -1.29 -5.45
C PHE A 137 16.33 -2.28 -6.33
N TYR A 138 15.27 -1.83 -6.99
CA TYR A 138 14.52 -2.70 -7.89
C TYR A 138 15.33 -3.14 -9.11
N LEU A 139 16.16 -2.27 -9.67
CA LEU A 139 17.07 -2.64 -10.79
C LEU A 139 18.08 -3.74 -10.41
N ASP A 140 18.46 -3.79 -9.15
CA ASP A 140 19.42 -4.78 -8.64
C ASP A 140 18.72 -6.06 -8.17
N TYR A 141 17.48 -5.95 -7.67
CA TYR A 141 16.67 -7.08 -7.20
C TYR A 141 16.10 -7.94 -8.34
N LEU A 142 15.68 -7.29 -9.43
CA LEU A 142 15.00 -7.96 -10.53
C LEU A 142 15.91 -8.93 -11.26
N THR A 143 15.39 -10.12 -11.55
CA THR A 143 16.11 -11.18 -12.29
C THR A 143 15.64 -11.22 -13.74
N TYR A 144 16.56 -11.22 -14.68
CA TYR A 144 16.23 -11.40 -16.11
C TYR A 144 16.03 -12.87 -16.44
N ASN A 145 14.83 -13.23 -16.86
CA ASN A 145 14.50 -14.56 -17.35
C ASN A 145 14.82 -14.64 -18.85
N LYS A 146 15.78 -15.53 -19.20
CA LYS A 146 16.26 -15.69 -20.58
C LYS A 146 15.24 -16.32 -21.52
N ASP A 147 14.31 -17.12 -20.98
CA ASP A 147 13.31 -17.83 -21.76
C ASP A 147 12.14 -16.90 -22.13
N THR A 148 11.62 -16.16 -21.15
CA THR A 148 10.52 -15.18 -21.35
C THR A 148 11.03 -13.85 -21.89
N LYS A 149 12.33 -13.53 -21.73
CA LYS A 149 12.97 -12.24 -22.02
C LYS A 149 12.40 -11.07 -21.21
N LEU A 150 11.88 -11.38 -20.03
CA LEU A 150 11.29 -10.41 -19.10
C LEU A 150 12.11 -10.33 -17.81
N TYR A 151 11.97 -9.21 -17.10
CA TYR A 151 12.48 -9.05 -15.74
C TYR A 151 11.40 -9.44 -14.74
N GLU A 152 11.76 -10.24 -13.76
CA GLU A 152 10.86 -10.88 -12.80
C GLU A 152 11.29 -10.57 -11.36
N ALA A 153 10.31 -10.39 -10.47
CA ALA A 153 10.54 -10.28 -9.03
C ALA A 153 10.29 -11.65 -8.38
N LEU A 154 11.38 -12.30 -7.97
CA LEU A 154 11.34 -13.66 -7.44
C LEU A 154 11.44 -13.69 -5.91
N SER A 155 10.79 -14.67 -5.30
CA SER A 155 10.85 -14.94 -3.85
C SER A 155 10.48 -13.72 -3.00
N VAL A 156 9.35 -13.08 -3.28
CA VAL A 156 8.83 -11.92 -2.56
C VAL A 156 7.71 -12.27 -1.59
N VAL A 157 7.37 -11.36 -0.69
CA VAL A 157 6.14 -11.37 0.11
C VAL A 157 5.34 -10.13 -0.28
N GLY A 158 4.10 -10.32 -0.72
CA GLY A 158 3.16 -9.24 -0.97
C GLY A 158 2.55 -8.68 0.32
N PRO A 159 1.53 -7.81 0.22
CA PRO A 159 0.67 -7.47 1.36
C PRO A 159 0.03 -8.69 2.01
N ASP A 160 -0.28 -9.73 1.23
CA ASP A 160 -0.72 -11.03 1.74
C ASP A 160 0.46 -11.76 2.42
N GLU A 161 0.42 -11.80 3.74
CA GLU A 161 1.46 -12.40 4.56
C GLU A 161 1.28 -13.91 4.76
N TYR A 162 0.22 -14.53 4.20
CA TYR A 162 0.03 -15.99 4.28
C TYR A 162 0.88 -16.74 3.26
N HIS A 163 1.17 -16.12 2.11
CA HIS A 163 1.97 -16.68 1.05
C HIS A 163 3.31 -15.98 0.94
N GLU A 164 4.33 -16.58 1.52
CA GLU A 164 5.69 -16.04 1.54
C GLU A 164 6.56 -16.65 0.45
N LYS A 165 7.58 -15.92 0.00
CA LYS A 165 8.57 -16.34 -1.00
C LYS A 165 7.93 -16.78 -2.33
N VAL A 166 6.92 -16.04 -2.75
CA VAL A 166 6.24 -16.24 -4.04
C VAL A 166 6.93 -15.47 -5.16
N ASP A 167 6.75 -15.93 -6.38
CA ASP A 167 7.31 -15.29 -7.56
C ASP A 167 6.26 -14.42 -8.25
N ASN A 168 6.71 -13.26 -8.76
CA ASN A 168 5.90 -12.37 -9.59
C ASN A 168 4.55 -11.99 -8.93
N ASN A 169 4.59 -11.60 -7.66
CA ASN A 169 3.42 -11.08 -6.97
C ASN A 169 2.88 -9.84 -7.70
N ALA A 170 1.60 -9.87 -8.07
CA ALA A 170 0.98 -8.84 -8.89
C ALA A 170 1.11 -7.42 -8.30
N TYR A 171 0.77 -7.26 -7.01
CA TYR A 171 0.93 -5.98 -6.31
C TYR A 171 2.37 -5.47 -6.37
N THR A 172 3.32 -6.33 -6.03
CA THR A 172 4.75 -5.99 -6.03
C THR A 172 5.22 -5.55 -7.40
N ASN A 173 4.92 -6.33 -8.47
CA ASN A 173 5.38 -6.03 -9.82
C ASN A 173 4.77 -4.72 -10.36
N TYR A 174 3.47 -4.46 -10.11
CA TYR A 174 2.85 -3.20 -10.50
C TYR A 174 3.38 -2.00 -9.70
N MET A 175 3.74 -2.20 -8.43
CA MET A 175 4.39 -1.14 -7.65
C MET A 175 5.83 -0.86 -8.10
N ILE A 176 6.55 -1.86 -8.58
CA ILE A 176 7.87 -1.67 -9.23
C ILE A 176 7.70 -0.82 -10.50
N ASP A 177 6.75 -1.17 -11.38
CA ASP A 177 6.46 -0.38 -12.58
C ASP A 177 6.05 1.05 -12.22
N TYR A 178 5.23 1.21 -11.18
CA TYR A 178 4.84 2.52 -10.67
C TYR A 178 6.05 3.35 -10.20
N VAL A 179 6.99 2.75 -9.47
CA VAL A 179 8.23 3.46 -9.04
C VAL A 179 9.05 3.90 -10.24
N PHE A 180 9.20 3.06 -11.24
CA PHE A 180 9.91 3.41 -12.47
C PHE A 180 9.23 4.57 -13.21
N GLU A 181 7.91 4.53 -13.34
CA GLU A 181 7.12 5.64 -13.90
C GLU A 181 7.28 6.93 -13.12
N GLN A 182 7.16 6.86 -11.78
CA GLN A 182 7.27 8.03 -10.94
C GLN A 182 8.67 8.61 -10.88
N THR A 183 9.71 7.81 -11.09
CA THR A 183 11.08 8.30 -11.20
C THR A 183 11.20 9.31 -12.34
N ASP A 184 10.72 8.97 -13.52
CA ASP A 184 10.71 9.92 -14.66
C ASP A 184 9.78 11.10 -14.40
N ALA A 185 8.57 10.87 -13.92
CA ALA A 185 7.57 11.91 -13.69
C ALA A 185 8.02 12.96 -12.64
N LEU A 186 8.59 12.53 -11.52
CA LEU A 186 9.07 13.43 -10.47
C LEU A 186 10.35 14.15 -10.86
N LEU A 187 11.25 13.52 -11.62
CA LEU A 187 12.40 14.18 -12.22
C LEU A 187 11.96 15.29 -13.17
N ASP A 188 10.98 15.04 -14.03
CA ASP A 188 10.47 16.04 -14.96
C ASP A 188 9.75 17.18 -14.22
N TYR A 189 8.97 16.84 -13.19
CA TYR A 189 8.32 17.84 -12.34
C TYR A 189 9.34 18.75 -11.63
N ALA A 190 10.39 18.17 -11.06
CA ALA A 190 11.47 18.91 -10.42
C ALA A 190 12.27 19.77 -11.42
N ARG A 191 12.48 19.30 -12.66
CA ARG A 191 13.15 20.07 -13.73
C ARG A 191 12.39 21.34 -14.10
N GLN A 192 11.07 21.34 -14.05
CA GLN A 192 10.26 22.54 -14.32
C GLN A 192 10.57 23.66 -13.29
N SER A 193 10.85 23.30 -12.05
CA SER A 193 11.22 24.25 -10.99
C SER A 193 12.72 24.60 -11.00
N SER A 194 13.60 23.61 -11.12
CA SER A 194 15.05 23.84 -11.08
C SER A 194 15.84 22.80 -11.88
N PRO A 195 16.00 23.00 -13.21
CA PRO A 195 16.73 22.07 -14.06
C PRO A 195 18.20 21.90 -13.63
N LYS A 196 18.83 22.97 -13.12
CA LYS A 196 20.24 22.94 -12.66
C LYS A 196 20.41 22.03 -11.43
N LYS A 197 19.51 22.13 -10.42
CA LYS A 197 19.60 21.28 -9.22
C LYS A 197 19.44 19.80 -9.58
N VAL A 198 18.50 19.48 -10.47
CA VAL A 198 18.31 18.09 -10.93
C VAL A 198 19.52 17.58 -11.66
N ALA A 199 20.11 18.35 -12.59
CA ALA A 199 21.31 17.97 -13.32
C ALA A 199 22.51 17.77 -12.38
N THR A 200 22.68 18.65 -11.39
CA THR A 200 23.72 18.52 -10.36
C THR A 200 23.57 17.25 -9.55
N LEU A 201 22.37 16.98 -9.04
CA LEU A 201 22.08 15.76 -8.28
C LEU A 201 22.42 14.49 -9.07
N ILE A 202 21.92 14.41 -10.32
CA ILE A 202 22.14 13.23 -11.17
C ILE A 202 23.64 13.02 -11.43
N LYS A 203 24.38 14.10 -11.66
CA LYS A 203 25.83 14.04 -11.93
C LYS A 203 26.64 13.68 -10.67
N GLU A 204 26.38 14.34 -9.54
CA GLU A 204 27.13 14.11 -8.30
C GLU A 204 26.93 12.71 -7.71
N LYS A 205 25.74 12.14 -7.89
CA LYS A 205 25.39 10.80 -7.42
C LYS A 205 25.57 9.71 -8.48
N ASP A 206 26.00 10.06 -9.68
CA ASP A 206 26.20 9.16 -10.82
C ASP A 206 24.98 8.31 -11.21
N TYR A 207 23.79 8.93 -11.16
CA TYR A 207 22.52 8.24 -11.44
C TYR A 207 22.19 8.06 -12.93
N THR A 208 22.98 8.63 -13.84
CA THR A 208 22.66 8.68 -15.28
C THR A 208 22.42 7.30 -15.87
N GLN A 209 23.33 6.35 -15.61
CA GLN A 209 23.23 5.00 -16.19
C GLN A 209 22.06 4.21 -15.60
N ASP A 210 21.77 4.38 -14.31
CA ASP A 210 20.65 3.70 -13.64
C ASP A 210 19.32 4.17 -14.20
N ILE A 211 19.15 5.48 -14.45
CA ILE A 211 17.91 6.05 -15.03
C ILE A 211 17.73 5.51 -16.48
N VAL A 212 18.79 5.41 -17.27
CA VAL A 212 18.73 4.82 -18.63
C VAL A 212 18.35 3.34 -18.55
N LYS A 213 19.02 2.58 -17.68
CA LYS A 213 18.74 1.15 -17.47
C LYS A 213 17.32 0.91 -17.02
N MET A 214 16.79 1.75 -16.10
CA MET A 214 15.41 1.67 -15.61
C MET A 214 14.39 1.66 -16.75
N ARG A 215 14.53 2.56 -17.73
CA ARG A 215 13.59 2.66 -18.86
C ARG A 215 13.60 1.38 -19.69
N ILE A 216 14.78 0.81 -19.94
CA ILE A 216 14.93 -0.46 -20.66
C ILE A 216 14.31 -1.63 -19.88
N VAL A 217 14.57 -1.69 -18.57
CA VAL A 217 14.03 -2.74 -17.70
C VAL A 217 12.50 -2.63 -17.60
N ARG A 218 11.96 -1.41 -17.47
CA ARG A 218 10.53 -1.17 -17.40
C ARG A 218 9.76 -1.71 -18.60
N GLU A 219 10.30 -1.54 -19.83
CA GLU A 219 9.67 -2.06 -21.06
C GLU A 219 9.57 -3.60 -21.08
N LYS A 220 10.40 -4.26 -20.28
CA LYS A 220 10.49 -5.73 -20.20
C LYS A 220 10.11 -6.27 -18.82
N LEU A 221 9.48 -5.46 -17.98
CA LEU A 221 9.04 -5.91 -16.66
C LEU A 221 7.85 -6.86 -16.81
N TYR A 222 7.91 -8.01 -16.15
CA TYR A 222 6.77 -8.92 -16.08
C TYR A 222 5.64 -8.29 -15.26
N LEU A 223 4.50 -8.07 -15.90
CA LEU A 223 3.28 -7.59 -15.24
C LEU A 223 2.18 -8.63 -15.47
N PRO A 224 1.66 -9.27 -14.40
CA PRO A 224 0.53 -10.20 -14.51
C PRO A 224 -0.66 -9.54 -15.18
N GLN A 225 -1.15 -10.14 -16.27
CA GLN A 225 -2.28 -9.63 -17.05
C GLN A 225 -3.58 -10.36 -16.67
N PRO A 226 -4.75 -9.72 -16.82
CA PRO A 226 -6.02 -10.39 -16.68
C PRO A 226 -6.13 -11.58 -17.64
N ASN A 227 -6.59 -12.73 -17.13
CA ASN A 227 -6.87 -13.90 -17.94
C ASN A 227 -8.19 -13.75 -18.75
N GLU A 228 -8.65 -14.80 -19.44
CA GLU A 228 -9.89 -14.83 -20.20
C GLU A 228 -11.14 -14.47 -19.36
N ASN A 229 -11.12 -14.70 -18.06
CA ASN A 229 -12.17 -14.34 -17.11
C ASN A 229 -11.97 -12.94 -16.50
N ASN A 230 -11.04 -12.15 -17.01
CA ASN A 230 -10.64 -10.84 -16.50
C ASN A 230 -10.06 -10.88 -15.06
N ILE A 231 -9.51 -12.00 -14.63
CA ILE A 231 -8.92 -12.16 -13.30
C ILE A 231 -7.39 -12.12 -13.42
N VAL A 232 -6.75 -11.28 -12.62
CA VAL A 232 -5.29 -11.19 -12.48
C VAL A 232 -4.84 -12.20 -11.44
N GLU A 233 -3.86 -13.02 -11.76
CA GLU A 233 -3.26 -13.97 -10.81
C GLU A 233 -2.47 -13.23 -9.73
N GLN A 234 -2.69 -13.56 -8.45
CA GLN A 234 -2.05 -12.83 -7.34
C GLN A 234 -0.53 -12.99 -7.32
N PHE A 235 -0.03 -14.19 -7.66
CA PHE A 235 1.38 -14.52 -7.86
C PHE A 235 1.49 -15.77 -8.75
N ALA A 236 2.64 -16.04 -9.29
CA ALA A 236 2.83 -17.17 -10.20
C ALA A 236 2.46 -18.51 -9.52
N GLY A 237 1.49 -19.20 -10.06
CA GLY A 237 1.00 -20.49 -9.53
C GLY A 237 -0.13 -20.40 -8.51
N TYR A 238 -0.63 -19.20 -8.18
CA TYR A 238 -1.73 -19.05 -7.22
C TYR A 238 -2.99 -19.81 -7.63
N PHE A 239 -3.33 -19.85 -8.90
CA PHE A 239 -4.51 -20.59 -9.37
C PHE A 239 -4.43 -22.11 -9.19
N ASN A 240 -3.23 -22.66 -8.99
CA ASN A 240 -3.00 -24.08 -8.76
C ASN A 240 -3.13 -24.49 -7.27
N LEU A 241 -3.29 -23.52 -6.37
CA LEU A 241 -3.49 -23.80 -4.95
C LEU A 241 -4.87 -24.41 -4.69
N GLU A 242 -5.01 -25.04 -3.52
CA GLU A 242 -6.27 -25.69 -3.11
C GLU A 242 -7.39 -24.65 -2.99
N ASP A 243 -8.53 -24.95 -3.60
CA ASP A 243 -9.73 -24.11 -3.57
C ASP A 243 -10.65 -24.58 -2.43
N VAL A 244 -10.46 -24.01 -1.26
CA VAL A 244 -11.25 -24.33 -0.05
C VAL A 244 -11.90 -23.07 0.49
N PRO A 245 -13.14 -23.16 0.99
CA PRO A 245 -13.78 -22.00 1.62
C PRO A 245 -13.06 -21.59 2.92
N LEU A 246 -13.00 -20.30 3.21
CA LEU A 246 -12.43 -19.78 4.47
C LEU A 246 -13.08 -20.42 5.71
N SER A 247 -14.38 -20.74 5.64
CA SER A 247 -15.10 -21.41 6.72
C SER A 247 -14.54 -22.81 7.04
N GLU A 248 -14.00 -23.53 6.06
CA GLU A 248 -13.39 -24.86 6.29
C GLU A 248 -12.01 -24.70 6.94
N ILE A 249 -11.22 -23.71 6.56
CA ILE A 249 -9.96 -23.37 7.24
C ILE A 249 -10.23 -22.99 8.70
N LYS A 250 -11.23 -22.12 8.94
CA LYS A 250 -11.61 -21.71 10.32
C LYS A 250 -12.04 -22.90 11.20
N LYS A 251 -12.67 -23.95 10.65
CA LYS A 251 -13.01 -25.17 11.39
C LYS A 251 -11.81 -26.02 11.77
N GLN A 252 -10.72 -25.95 11.01
CA GLN A 252 -9.50 -26.71 11.25
C GLN A 252 -8.59 -26.02 12.29
N MET A 253 -8.83 -24.73 12.57
CA MET A 253 -8.06 -23.99 13.59
C MET A 253 -8.21 -24.65 14.96
N ARG A 254 -7.08 -24.88 15.61
CA ARG A 254 -7.00 -25.44 16.97
C ARG A 254 -7.05 -24.39 18.05
N HIS A 255 -6.80 -23.11 17.67
CA HIS A 255 -6.84 -21.96 18.57
C HIS A 255 -7.35 -20.73 17.81
N PRO A 256 -8.19 -19.84 18.42
CA PRO A 256 -8.73 -18.66 17.75
C PRO A 256 -7.68 -17.69 17.22
N ASN A 257 -6.50 -17.67 17.84
CA ASN A 257 -5.40 -16.79 17.46
C ASN A 257 -4.34 -17.51 16.61
N GLU A 258 -4.61 -18.72 16.11
CA GLU A 258 -3.67 -19.45 15.26
C GLU A 258 -3.30 -18.63 14.03
N TYR A 259 -2.00 -18.51 13.74
CA TYR A 259 -1.52 -17.86 12.54
C TYR A 259 -1.67 -18.80 11.35
N LEU A 260 -2.38 -18.36 10.33
CA LEU A 260 -2.74 -19.22 9.19
C LEU A 260 -1.66 -19.25 8.08
N GLY A 261 -0.68 -18.35 8.12
CA GLY A 261 0.44 -18.28 7.18
C GLY A 261 1.71 -18.98 7.68
N GLY A 262 2.81 -18.74 6.98
CA GLY A 262 4.10 -19.37 7.24
C GLY A 262 4.18 -20.79 6.66
N GLU A 263 5.30 -21.47 6.84
CA GLU A 263 5.60 -22.75 6.17
C GLU A 263 4.57 -23.86 6.47
N LYS A 264 3.98 -23.84 7.66
CA LYS A 264 3.01 -24.86 8.12
C LYS A 264 1.60 -24.29 8.33
N GLY A 265 1.34 -23.07 7.87
CA GLY A 265 0.05 -22.42 8.04
C GLY A 265 -1.07 -23.11 7.26
N LEU A 266 -2.27 -23.15 7.83
CA LEU A 266 -3.44 -23.77 7.20
C LEU A 266 -3.85 -23.10 5.88
N ALA A 267 -3.60 -21.78 5.74
CA ALA A 267 -3.92 -21.06 4.52
C ALA A 267 -2.85 -21.21 3.42
N THR A 268 -1.60 -21.49 3.79
CA THR A 268 -0.46 -21.51 2.85
C THR A 268 -0.63 -22.43 1.63
N PRO A 269 -1.18 -23.66 1.72
CA PRO A 269 -1.42 -24.48 0.53
C PRO A 269 -2.70 -24.10 -0.24
N THR A 270 -3.46 -23.13 0.22
CA THR A 270 -4.80 -22.79 -0.28
C THR A 270 -4.85 -21.42 -0.92
N LYS A 271 -5.96 -21.10 -1.60
CA LYS A 271 -6.24 -19.76 -2.14
C LYS A 271 -6.71 -18.75 -1.08
N ILE A 272 -6.80 -19.14 0.19
CA ILE A 272 -7.17 -18.22 1.27
C ILE A 272 -6.04 -17.24 1.54
N ILE A 273 -6.35 -15.96 1.56
CA ILE A 273 -5.41 -14.87 1.70
C ILE A 273 -5.76 -14.00 2.91
N LYS A 274 -4.73 -13.47 3.54
CA LYS A 274 -4.89 -12.50 4.64
C LYS A 274 -5.41 -11.16 4.12
N GLN A 275 -4.84 -10.71 3.01
CA GLN A 275 -5.19 -9.48 2.32
C GLN A 275 -5.20 -9.74 0.82
N SER A 276 -6.09 -9.08 0.07
CA SER A 276 -6.07 -9.17 -1.38
C SER A 276 -5.08 -8.16 -1.97
N ASP A 277 -3.95 -8.66 -2.42
CA ASP A 277 -2.92 -7.88 -3.12
C ASP A 277 -3.49 -7.28 -4.40
N VAL A 278 -4.21 -8.09 -5.18
CA VAL A 278 -4.81 -7.67 -6.45
C VAL A 278 -5.86 -6.57 -6.26
N VAL A 279 -6.74 -6.70 -5.25
CA VAL A 279 -7.74 -5.65 -4.95
C VAL A 279 -7.05 -4.37 -4.50
N THR A 280 -6.06 -4.47 -3.61
CA THR A 280 -5.29 -3.31 -3.13
C THR A 280 -4.57 -2.62 -4.29
N MET A 281 -3.92 -3.37 -5.18
CA MET A 281 -3.30 -2.85 -6.39
C MET A 281 -4.28 -2.07 -7.27
N MET A 282 -5.49 -2.61 -7.50
CA MET A 282 -6.51 -1.96 -8.33
C MET A 282 -7.11 -0.70 -7.69
N VAL A 283 -7.11 -0.62 -6.36
CA VAL A 283 -7.52 0.58 -5.62
C VAL A 283 -6.45 1.68 -5.72
N LEU A 284 -5.17 1.32 -5.57
CA LEU A 284 -4.08 2.30 -5.59
C LEU A 284 -3.73 2.78 -7.01
N LEU A 285 -3.90 1.92 -8.01
CA LEU A 285 -3.59 2.19 -9.41
C LEU A 285 -4.84 2.08 -10.30
N PRO A 286 -5.92 2.85 -10.01
CA PRO A 286 -7.25 2.64 -10.59
C PRO A 286 -7.29 2.85 -12.10
N GLU A 287 -6.42 3.69 -12.65
CA GLU A 287 -6.38 4.00 -14.09
C GLU A 287 -5.76 2.85 -14.93
N ARG A 288 -5.08 1.89 -14.28
CA ARG A 288 -4.45 0.75 -14.95
C ARG A 288 -5.44 -0.36 -15.31
N PHE A 289 -6.63 -0.35 -14.72
CA PHE A 289 -7.59 -1.45 -14.84
C PHE A 289 -8.97 -0.96 -15.21
N SER A 290 -9.58 -1.62 -16.18
CA SER A 290 -10.95 -1.34 -16.57
C SER A 290 -11.93 -1.73 -15.44
N ARG A 291 -13.14 -1.13 -15.46
CA ARG A 291 -14.18 -1.46 -14.49
C ARG A 291 -14.59 -2.94 -14.55
N VAL A 292 -14.53 -3.56 -15.73
CA VAL A 292 -14.85 -4.99 -15.91
C VAL A 292 -13.83 -5.86 -15.17
N VAL A 293 -12.53 -5.56 -15.35
CA VAL A 293 -11.44 -6.25 -14.64
C VAL A 293 -11.57 -6.07 -13.14
N LYS A 294 -11.77 -4.85 -12.65
CA LYS A 294 -11.98 -4.58 -11.21
C LYS A 294 -13.13 -5.37 -10.63
N LYS A 295 -14.28 -5.42 -11.35
CA LYS A 295 -15.46 -6.16 -10.92
C LYS A 295 -15.21 -7.67 -10.84
N ALA A 296 -14.51 -8.24 -11.81
CA ALA A 296 -14.16 -9.66 -11.84
C ALA A 296 -13.22 -10.03 -10.69
N ASN A 297 -12.17 -9.23 -10.47
CA ASN A 297 -11.21 -9.49 -9.40
C ASN A 297 -11.81 -9.29 -8.01
N PHE A 298 -12.64 -8.28 -7.82
CA PHE A 298 -13.36 -8.10 -6.56
C PHE A 298 -14.24 -9.32 -6.24
N ALA A 299 -15.01 -9.80 -7.21
CA ALA A 299 -15.90 -10.95 -7.03
C ALA A 299 -15.12 -12.26 -6.76
N TYR A 300 -13.90 -12.37 -7.31
CA TYR A 300 -13.06 -13.55 -7.14
C TYR A 300 -12.33 -13.56 -5.78
N TYR A 301 -11.69 -12.44 -5.40
CA TYR A 301 -10.81 -12.38 -4.23
C TYR A 301 -11.54 -12.08 -2.92
N GLU A 302 -12.70 -11.41 -2.95
CA GLU A 302 -13.44 -11.06 -1.74
C GLU A 302 -13.78 -12.29 -0.87
N PRO A 303 -14.36 -13.40 -1.41
CA PRO A 303 -14.70 -14.56 -0.60
C PRO A 303 -13.49 -15.33 -0.05
N LEU A 304 -12.31 -15.15 -0.65
CA LEU A 304 -11.05 -15.79 -0.27
C LEU A 304 -10.27 -14.97 0.77
N THR A 305 -10.67 -13.72 1.01
CA THR A 305 -9.94 -12.81 1.88
C THR A 305 -10.42 -12.91 3.33
N GLU A 306 -9.50 -13.08 4.27
CA GLU A 306 -9.82 -12.97 5.69
C GLU A 306 -10.14 -11.50 6.03
N SER A 307 -11.42 -11.22 6.31
CA SER A 307 -11.92 -9.85 6.45
C SER A 307 -11.69 -9.21 7.83
N ASP A 308 -11.15 -9.97 8.79
CA ASP A 308 -11.01 -9.53 10.18
C ASP A 308 -9.75 -8.68 10.44
N HIS A 309 -9.07 -8.24 9.37
CA HIS A 309 -7.85 -7.43 9.44
C HIS A 309 -8.09 -5.95 9.14
N SER A 310 -7.32 -5.09 9.81
CA SER A 310 -7.43 -3.63 9.74
C SER A 310 -7.27 -3.02 8.34
N LEU A 311 -6.58 -3.71 7.42
CA LEU A 311 -6.27 -3.19 6.10
C LEU A 311 -7.27 -3.66 5.02
N SER A 312 -7.73 -4.91 5.11
CA SER A 312 -8.55 -5.54 4.06
C SER A 312 -9.90 -4.87 3.86
N ALA A 313 -10.61 -4.61 4.95
CA ALA A 313 -12.00 -4.12 4.89
C ALA A 313 -12.13 -2.80 4.11
N SER A 314 -11.25 -1.84 4.35
CA SER A 314 -11.29 -0.56 3.64
C SER A 314 -11.01 -0.69 2.14
N MET A 315 -10.08 -1.56 1.74
CA MET A 315 -9.80 -1.81 0.32
C MET A 315 -10.98 -2.51 -0.38
N GLN A 316 -11.65 -3.42 0.31
CA GLN A 316 -12.89 -4.04 -0.17
C GLN A 316 -14.02 -3.01 -0.32
N ALA A 317 -14.15 -2.08 0.63
CA ALA A 317 -15.14 -0.99 0.53
C ALA A 317 -14.87 -0.07 -0.67
N LEU A 318 -13.62 0.33 -0.86
CA LEU A 318 -13.21 1.22 -1.95
C LEU A 318 -13.48 0.58 -3.32
N ILE A 319 -13.04 -0.66 -3.54
CA ILE A 319 -13.27 -1.35 -4.81
C ILE A 319 -14.76 -1.59 -5.06
N ALA A 320 -15.54 -1.96 -4.03
CA ALA A 320 -16.98 -2.17 -4.15
C ALA A 320 -17.71 -0.88 -4.58
N CYS A 321 -17.34 0.27 -4.03
CA CYS A 321 -17.86 1.57 -4.47
C CYS A 321 -17.46 1.86 -5.93
N ASP A 322 -16.20 1.60 -6.31
CA ASP A 322 -15.71 1.89 -7.67
C ASP A 322 -16.39 1.02 -8.74
N VAL A 323 -16.73 -0.22 -8.43
CA VAL A 323 -17.48 -1.10 -9.33
C VAL A 323 -19.00 -0.91 -9.26
N GLY A 324 -19.50 0.05 -8.46
CA GLY A 324 -20.92 0.42 -8.40
C GLY A 324 -21.76 -0.45 -7.45
N ARG A 325 -21.15 -0.97 -6.39
CA ARG A 325 -21.82 -1.78 -5.35
C ARG A 325 -21.76 -1.13 -3.96
N PRO A 326 -22.20 0.13 -3.78
CA PRO A 326 -22.03 0.85 -2.51
C PRO A 326 -22.77 0.19 -1.32
N ASN A 327 -23.91 -0.46 -1.56
CA ASN A 327 -24.60 -1.20 -0.50
C ASN A 327 -23.80 -2.39 0.01
N PHE A 328 -23.00 -3.01 -0.86
CA PHE A 328 -22.09 -4.10 -0.49
C PHE A 328 -20.81 -3.57 0.20
N ALA A 329 -20.41 -2.33 -0.10
CA ALA A 329 -19.27 -1.67 0.53
C ALA A 329 -19.55 -1.27 2.00
N TYR A 330 -20.81 -1.02 2.37
CA TYR A 330 -21.15 -0.45 3.66
C TYR A 330 -20.75 -1.30 4.87
N PRO A 331 -20.94 -2.63 4.89
CA PRO A 331 -20.45 -3.48 5.98
C PRO A 331 -18.92 -3.42 6.15
N PHE A 332 -18.16 -3.38 5.08
CA PHE A 332 -16.71 -3.24 5.15
C PHE A 332 -16.26 -1.89 5.70
N PHE A 333 -16.97 -0.81 5.32
CA PHE A 333 -16.74 0.50 5.90
C PHE A 333 -16.98 0.49 7.42
N LEU A 334 -18.10 -0.08 7.87
CA LEU A 334 -18.39 -0.22 9.30
C LEU A 334 -17.33 -1.06 10.01
N SER A 335 -16.90 -2.18 9.42
CA SER A 335 -15.83 -3.01 9.99
C SER A 335 -14.55 -2.21 10.25
N SER A 336 -14.15 -1.34 9.32
CA SER A 336 -13.01 -0.45 9.53
C SER A 336 -13.28 0.64 10.57
N ALA A 337 -14.48 1.25 10.57
CA ALA A 337 -14.79 2.36 11.44
C ALA A 337 -15.00 1.94 12.91
N GLU A 338 -15.46 0.73 13.16
CA GLU A 338 -15.85 0.23 14.49
C GLU A 338 -14.82 -0.72 15.12
N ILE A 339 -13.69 -0.97 14.45
CA ILE A 339 -12.74 -2.02 14.83
C ILE A 339 -12.26 -1.89 16.29
N ASP A 340 -11.93 -0.68 16.71
CA ASP A 340 -11.46 -0.40 18.07
C ASP A 340 -12.61 -0.11 19.06
N MET A 341 -13.86 0.03 18.57
CA MET A 341 -15.01 0.37 19.39
C MET A 341 -15.76 -0.86 19.90
N LEU A 342 -15.75 -1.94 19.14
CA LEU A 342 -16.53 -3.16 19.43
C LEU A 342 -15.67 -4.32 19.91
N GLY A 343 -14.36 -4.12 20.11
CA GLY A 343 -13.43 -5.18 20.52
C GLY A 343 -13.29 -6.33 19.50
N LYS A 344 -13.60 -6.06 18.25
CA LYS A 344 -13.54 -7.06 17.16
C LYS A 344 -12.19 -7.07 16.42
N GLY A 345 -11.31 -6.13 16.76
CA GLY A 345 -9.99 -6.04 16.15
C GLY A 345 -9.11 -7.21 16.58
N LYS A 346 -8.25 -7.66 15.67
CA LYS A 346 -7.26 -8.71 15.98
C LYS A 346 -6.17 -8.14 16.91
N GLU A 347 -6.22 -8.51 18.16
CA GLU A 347 -5.28 -8.08 19.19
C GLU A 347 -4.05 -8.99 19.32
N PHE A 348 -4.09 -10.15 18.68
CA PHE A 348 -3.01 -11.15 18.74
C PHE A 348 -2.49 -11.51 17.35
N SER A 349 -1.19 -11.78 17.27
CA SER A 349 -0.54 -12.44 16.14
C SER A 349 0.06 -13.75 16.65
N GLY A 350 -0.65 -14.85 16.40
CA GLY A 350 -0.36 -16.08 17.12
C GLY A 350 -0.55 -15.88 18.63
N GLY A 351 0.46 -16.22 19.42
CA GLY A 351 0.48 -16.00 20.87
C GLY A 351 0.90 -14.59 21.32
N ILE A 352 1.30 -13.71 20.38
CA ILE A 352 1.82 -12.37 20.71
C ILE A 352 0.66 -11.37 20.80
N TYR A 353 0.51 -10.72 21.96
CA TYR A 353 -0.42 -9.60 22.13
C TYR A 353 0.15 -8.34 21.45
N ILE A 354 -0.57 -7.78 20.47
CA ILE A 354 -0.14 -6.61 19.70
C ILE A 354 -0.49 -5.31 20.44
N GLY A 355 -1.70 -5.20 20.94
CA GLY A 355 -2.23 -4.02 21.61
C GLY A 355 -2.34 -2.77 20.72
N GLY A 356 -2.63 -1.63 21.33
CA GLY A 356 -2.76 -0.33 20.65
C GLY A 356 -4.05 -0.20 19.84
N THR A 357 -4.11 0.85 19.02
CA THR A 357 -5.24 1.17 18.15
C THR A 357 -4.95 0.83 16.69
N HIS A 358 -5.99 0.52 15.91
CA HIS A 358 -5.86 0.19 14.48
C HIS A 358 -5.91 1.47 13.63
N LEU A 359 -4.86 2.30 13.67
CA LEU A 359 -4.83 3.60 12.99
C LEU A 359 -4.98 3.48 11.46
N ALA A 360 -4.48 2.40 10.86
CA ALA A 360 -4.72 2.12 9.45
C ALA A 360 -6.20 1.89 9.14
N ALA A 361 -6.95 1.24 10.04
CA ALA A 361 -8.40 1.08 9.86
C ALA A 361 -9.15 2.41 10.01
N CYS A 362 -8.71 3.29 10.93
CA CYS A 362 -9.26 4.64 11.04
C CYS A 362 -9.06 5.43 9.74
N GLY A 363 -7.83 5.41 9.19
CA GLY A 363 -7.53 5.98 7.89
C GLY A 363 -8.33 5.33 6.76
N GLY A 364 -8.43 3.99 6.77
CA GLY A 364 -9.22 3.21 5.83
C GLY A 364 -10.71 3.54 5.85
N ALA A 365 -11.29 3.78 7.01
CA ALA A 365 -12.68 4.24 7.15
C ALA A 365 -12.86 5.63 6.50
N TYR A 366 -11.93 6.56 6.74
CA TYR A 366 -11.93 7.85 6.06
C TYR A 366 -11.83 7.68 4.53
N LEU A 367 -10.89 6.87 4.04
CA LEU A 367 -10.75 6.59 2.61
C LEU A 367 -12.04 6.03 2.01
N SER A 368 -12.65 5.06 2.68
CA SER A 368 -13.91 4.44 2.24
C SER A 368 -15.04 5.47 2.12
N LEU A 369 -15.16 6.39 3.09
CA LEU A 369 -16.16 7.43 3.06
C LEU A 369 -15.90 8.43 1.94
N ILE A 370 -14.69 8.99 1.88
CA ILE A 370 -14.37 10.13 1.02
C ILE A 370 -14.09 9.68 -0.42
N TYR A 371 -13.24 8.69 -0.63
CA TYR A 371 -12.89 8.23 -1.97
C TYR A 371 -13.83 7.13 -2.49
N GLY A 372 -14.41 6.33 -1.59
CA GLY A 372 -15.39 5.31 -1.92
C GLY A 372 -16.79 5.90 -2.15
N PHE A 373 -17.49 6.23 -1.09
CA PHE A 373 -18.91 6.66 -1.16
C PHE A 373 -19.11 8.05 -1.76
N CYS A 374 -18.22 9.00 -1.46
CA CYS A 374 -18.27 10.34 -2.05
C CYS A 374 -17.52 10.43 -3.39
N GLY A 375 -16.84 9.35 -3.80
CA GLY A 375 -16.18 9.26 -5.10
C GLY A 375 -15.19 10.40 -5.38
N LEU A 376 -14.54 10.94 -4.32
CA LEU A 376 -13.59 12.04 -4.47
C LEU A 376 -12.45 11.62 -5.40
N LYS A 377 -12.16 12.46 -6.39
CA LYS A 377 -11.06 12.26 -7.34
C LYS A 377 -10.29 13.56 -7.51
N HIS A 378 -8.98 13.41 -7.55
CA HIS A 378 -8.07 14.46 -7.93
C HIS A 378 -7.50 14.13 -9.31
N ARG A 379 -7.77 14.99 -10.28
CA ARG A 379 -7.21 14.87 -11.63
C ARG A 379 -6.57 16.21 -11.98
N ASP A 380 -5.25 16.23 -11.97
CA ASP A 380 -4.44 17.45 -12.13
C ASP A 380 -4.89 18.55 -11.15
N PHE A 381 -5.50 19.63 -11.68
CA PHE A 381 -6.01 20.76 -10.89
C PHE A 381 -7.51 20.64 -10.56
N ILE A 382 -8.16 19.57 -11.01
CA ILE A 382 -9.61 19.41 -10.90
C ILE A 382 -9.91 18.48 -9.74
N LEU A 383 -10.71 18.98 -8.80
CA LEU A 383 -11.33 18.19 -7.76
C LEU A 383 -12.76 17.84 -8.18
N MET A 384 -13.06 16.56 -8.21
CA MET A 384 -14.39 16.05 -8.53
C MET A 384 -14.88 15.15 -7.40
N ALA A 385 -16.18 15.18 -7.16
CA ALA A 385 -16.86 14.22 -6.32
C ALA A 385 -18.01 13.58 -7.11
N ASP A 386 -18.33 12.35 -6.74
CA ASP A 386 -19.41 11.57 -7.34
C ASP A 386 -20.35 11.11 -6.23
N THR A 387 -21.59 10.77 -6.56
CA THR A 387 -22.53 10.27 -5.58
C THR A 387 -22.67 8.76 -5.70
N ARG A 388 -22.01 8.05 -4.79
CA ARG A 388 -22.07 6.60 -4.63
C ARG A 388 -22.63 6.22 -3.26
N LEU A 389 -23.42 7.13 -2.66
CA LEU A 389 -23.96 6.94 -1.31
C LEU A 389 -24.94 5.76 -1.30
N THR A 390 -24.96 5.07 -0.17
CA THR A 390 -25.99 4.07 0.15
C THR A 390 -27.21 4.74 0.77
N SER A 391 -28.33 4.02 0.89
CA SER A 391 -29.49 4.49 1.66
C SER A 391 -29.18 4.74 3.16
N LYS A 392 -28.07 4.21 3.64
CA LYS A 392 -27.61 4.37 5.03
C LYS A 392 -26.87 5.71 5.27
N ILE A 393 -26.34 6.32 4.21
CA ILE A 393 -25.60 7.59 4.28
C ILE A 393 -26.38 8.62 3.46
N LYS A 394 -27.04 9.54 4.14
CA LYS A 394 -27.91 10.54 3.48
C LYS A 394 -27.12 11.69 2.87
N GLU A 395 -26.11 12.16 3.60
CA GLU A 395 -25.31 13.31 3.23
C GLU A 395 -23.95 13.23 3.92
N VAL A 396 -22.89 13.67 3.21
CA VAL A 396 -21.53 13.85 3.75
C VAL A 396 -21.07 15.27 3.40
N ARG A 397 -20.55 15.98 4.39
CA ARG A 397 -19.92 17.29 4.22
C ARG A 397 -18.51 17.24 4.77
N PHE A 398 -17.55 17.71 3.99
CA PHE A 398 -16.16 17.75 4.38
C PHE A 398 -15.43 18.82 3.60
N HIS A 399 -14.25 19.20 4.07
CA HIS A 399 -13.34 20.05 3.31
C HIS A 399 -12.06 19.28 2.95
N VAL A 400 -11.40 19.72 1.90
CA VAL A 400 -10.11 19.20 1.46
C VAL A 400 -9.16 20.32 1.07
N PHE A 401 -7.90 20.15 1.44
CA PHE A 401 -6.82 21.02 0.98
C PHE A 401 -6.27 20.54 -0.35
N VAL A 402 -6.12 21.46 -1.29
CA VAL A 402 -5.47 21.20 -2.57
C VAL A 402 -4.65 22.44 -2.94
N ARG A 403 -3.33 22.31 -2.99
CA ARG A 403 -2.39 23.38 -3.39
C ARG A 403 -2.62 24.69 -2.64
N GLY A 404 -2.71 24.61 -1.33
CA GLY A 404 -2.90 25.77 -0.46
C GLY A 404 -4.31 26.35 -0.42
N ARG A 405 -5.25 25.79 -1.19
CA ARG A 405 -6.67 26.23 -1.20
C ARG A 405 -7.56 25.21 -0.51
N VAL A 406 -8.67 25.66 0.04
CA VAL A 406 -9.69 24.83 0.66
C VAL A 406 -10.89 24.68 -0.27
N ALA A 407 -11.31 23.44 -0.48
CA ALA A 407 -12.55 23.12 -1.15
C ALA A 407 -13.56 22.49 -0.17
N ASN A 408 -14.74 23.07 -0.10
CA ASN A 408 -15.87 22.53 0.65
C ASN A 408 -16.67 21.60 -0.25
N VAL A 409 -16.76 20.34 0.16
CA VAL A 409 -17.46 19.28 -0.60
C VAL A 409 -18.71 18.86 0.13
N LYS A 410 -19.82 18.82 -0.60
CA LYS A 410 -21.09 18.27 -0.15
C LYS A 410 -21.56 17.21 -1.10
N VAL A 411 -21.78 16.01 -0.59
CA VAL A 411 -22.33 14.87 -1.35
C VAL A 411 -23.62 14.41 -0.69
N SER A 412 -24.68 14.36 -1.46
CA SER A 412 -25.98 13.82 -1.06
C SER A 412 -26.55 12.96 -2.19
N SER A 413 -27.69 12.31 -1.98
CA SER A 413 -28.29 11.46 -3.02
C SER A 413 -28.52 12.24 -4.31
N GLY A 414 -27.84 11.84 -5.38
CA GLY A 414 -27.92 12.43 -6.72
C GLY A 414 -27.23 13.79 -6.90
N VAL A 415 -26.55 14.33 -5.88
CA VAL A 415 -25.88 15.64 -5.97
C VAL A 415 -24.50 15.60 -5.31
N ALA A 416 -23.48 16.00 -6.08
CA ALA A 416 -22.15 16.27 -5.57
C ALA A 416 -21.76 17.72 -5.92
N GLN A 417 -21.37 18.51 -4.93
CA GLN A 417 -20.99 19.91 -5.06
C GLN A 417 -19.60 20.12 -4.49
N VAL A 418 -18.78 20.87 -5.21
CA VAL A 418 -17.42 21.28 -4.82
C VAL A 418 -17.38 22.81 -4.91
N ASN A 419 -17.22 23.47 -3.77
CA ASN A 419 -17.13 24.93 -3.68
C ASN A 419 -15.78 25.31 -3.11
N TRP A 420 -15.02 26.12 -3.83
CA TRP A 420 -13.75 26.65 -3.36
C TRP A 420 -14.00 27.83 -2.44
N GLU A 421 -13.22 27.93 -1.35
CA GLU A 421 -13.20 29.13 -0.53
C GLU A 421 -12.62 30.30 -1.33
N GLU A 422 -13.23 31.47 -1.21
CA GLU A 422 -12.69 32.70 -1.76
C GLU A 422 -11.41 33.08 -1.00
N GLU A 423 -10.44 33.60 -1.73
CA GLU A 423 -9.16 34.08 -1.17
C GLU A 423 -9.34 35.32 -0.28
#